data_4707f1a74f2ba3a987e02b0456e26086
#
_entry.id   4707f1a74f2ba3a987e02b0456e26086
#
_cell.length_a   1.000
_cell.length_b   1.000
_cell.length_c   1.000
_cell.angle_alpha   90.00
_cell.angle_beta   90.00
_cell.angle_gamma   90.00
#
_symmetry.space_group_name_H-M   'P 1'
#
loop_
_entity.id
_entity.type
_entity.pdbx_description
1 polymer ?
#
loop_
_entity_poly.entity_id
_entity_poly.type
_entity_poly.pdbx_seq_one_letter_code
_entity_poly.pdbx_strand_id
1 'polypeptide(L)'
;MKAHTPKERAHIEPKTIITSRTRLLELGHHTKPLIIGERINPTGRKILAQELRDGSFIRVKRDALDQVEAGADILDVNMGVAGMDQTPLMERAIFELSMLVETPLSIDTLDPAAMEVALKNYPGRALINSVNGEEESITHVMPLAKRYGAALLCLPLSSGDLPEKAEDRVALAESIVNRAYGYGLQPHDLLLDPLVLTLASGAAVSYTH
;
A
#
# COMPACT_ATOMS: atom_id res chain seq x y z
N MET A 1 35.80 24.91 33.22
CA MET A 1 34.99 23.97 32.35
C MET A 1 33.90 24.78 31.69
N LYS A 2 33.95 24.97 30.36
CA LYS A 2 32.85 25.61 29.61
C LYS A 2 31.73 24.57 29.43
N ALA A 3 30.55 24.87 29.96
CA ALA A 3 29.37 24.03 29.75
C ALA A 3 29.09 23.90 28.24
N HIS A 4 29.04 22.69 27.76
CA HIS A 4 28.69 22.39 26.37
C HIS A 4 27.18 22.54 26.23
N THR A 5 26.73 23.63 25.63
CA THR A 5 25.30 23.81 25.29
C THR A 5 24.96 22.80 24.23
N PRO A 6 23.94 21.95 24.43
CA PRO A 6 23.51 21.03 23.37
C PRO A 6 23.11 21.84 22.14
N LYS A 7 23.67 21.50 20.97
CA LYS A 7 23.18 22.07 19.71
C LYS A 7 21.70 21.69 19.57
N GLU A 8 20.84 22.68 19.33
CA GLU A 8 19.48 22.41 18.91
C GLU A 8 19.50 21.40 17.75
N ARG A 9 18.80 20.29 17.93
CA ARG A 9 18.63 19.34 16.84
C ARG A 9 17.81 20.05 15.77
N ALA A 10 18.34 20.10 14.55
CA ALA A 10 17.58 20.58 13.41
C ALA A 10 16.22 19.86 13.38
N HIS A 11 15.15 20.61 13.22
CA HIS A 11 13.80 20.06 13.07
C HIS A 11 13.78 19.34 11.71
N ILE A 12 13.93 18.03 11.73
CA ILE A 12 13.83 17.21 10.53
C ILE A 12 12.33 16.95 10.33
N GLU A 13 11.77 17.47 9.24
CA GLU A 13 10.40 17.15 8.87
C GLU A 13 10.29 15.64 8.61
N PRO A 14 9.33 14.96 9.24
CA PRO A 14 9.12 13.55 9.01
C PRO A 14 8.71 13.31 7.55
N LYS A 15 9.32 12.31 6.92
CA LYS A 15 9.07 11.95 5.53
C LYS A 15 8.37 10.61 5.46
N THR A 16 7.50 10.43 4.48
CA THR A 16 6.94 9.10 4.19
C THR A 16 8.04 8.25 3.56
N ILE A 17 8.38 7.17 4.22
CA ILE A 17 9.42 6.23 3.80
C ILE A 17 8.81 4.84 3.74
N ILE A 18 9.06 4.11 2.67
CA ILE A 18 8.85 2.66 2.56
C ILE A 18 10.19 1.99 2.26
N THR A 19 10.35 0.77 2.73
CA THR A 19 11.62 0.07 2.57
C THR A 19 11.41 -1.39 2.19
N SER A 20 12.35 -1.92 1.44
CA SER A 20 12.58 -3.36 1.36
C SER A 20 13.70 -3.76 2.33
N ARG A 21 14.22 -4.97 2.16
CA ARG A 21 15.40 -5.45 2.89
C ARG A 21 16.65 -4.61 2.63
N THR A 22 16.79 -4.05 1.44
CA THR A 22 18.03 -3.38 0.97
C THR A 22 17.81 -1.99 0.40
N ARG A 23 16.58 -1.62 0.04
CA ARG A 23 16.24 -0.36 -0.62
C ARG A 23 15.33 0.49 0.25
N LEU A 24 15.57 1.80 0.24
CA LEU A 24 14.74 2.82 0.87
C LEU A 24 14.15 3.71 -0.24
N LEU A 25 12.84 3.95 -0.17
CA LEU A 25 12.14 4.93 -1.00
C LEU A 25 11.53 6.01 -0.12
N GLU A 26 11.79 7.26 -0.50
CA GLU A 26 11.15 8.42 0.08
C GLU A 26 10.00 8.87 -0.84
N LEU A 27 8.82 9.07 -0.26
CA LEU A 27 7.64 9.58 -0.94
C LEU A 27 7.34 10.99 -0.42
N GLY A 28 7.07 11.93 -1.33
CA GLY A 28 6.72 13.29 -0.96
C GLY A 28 6.78 14.25 -2.13
N HIS A 29 6.34 15.48 -1.90
CA HIS A 29 6.23 16.52 -2.92
C HIS A 29 7.55 16.92 -3.60
N HIS A 30 8.69 16.60 -2.95
CA HIS A 30 10.02 16.93 -3.45
C HIS A 30 10.71 15.76 -4.14
N THR A 31 10.05 14.61 -4.22
CA THR A 31 10.57 13.43 -4.90
C THR A 31 10.06 13.35 -6.33
N LYS A 32 10.78 12.62 -7.19
CA LYS A 32 10.23 12.24 -8.50
C LYS A 32 8.97 11.40 -8.31
N PRO A 33 8.04 11.40 -9.28
CA PRO A 33 6.94 10.43 -9.29
C PRO A 33 7.48 9.00 -9.20
N LEU A 34 6.82 8.17 -8.39
CA LEU A 34 7.13 6.75 -8.26
C LEU A 34 6.08 5.92 -8.98
N ILE A 35 6.50 4.80 -9.53
CA ILE A 35 5.63 3.88 -10.26
C ILE A 35 5.35 2.66 -9.39
N ILE A 36 4.07 2.37 -9.15
CA ILE A 36 3.61 1.13 -8.52
C ILE A 36 3.23 0.15 -9.62
N GLY A 37 3.89 -0.99 -9.67
CA GLY A 37 3.57 -2.07 -10.60
C GLY A 37 2.49 -2.97 -10.03
N GLU A 38 1.35 -3.11 -10.71
CA GLU A 38 0.15 -3.82 -10.22
C GLU A 38 -0.11 -5.14 -10.95
N ARG A 39 0.92 -5.75 -11.55
CA ARG A 39 0.71 -6.94 -12.36
C ARG A 39 0.62 -8.23 -11.55
N ILE A 40 1.08 -8.24 -10.31
CA ILE A 40 0.98 -9.38 -9.41
C ILE A 40 -0.41 -9.39 -8.75
N ASN A 41 -1.43 -9.61 -9.58
CA ASN A 41 -2.83 -9.66 -9.18
C ASN A 41 -3.56 -10.72 -10.02
N PRO A 42 -4.12 -11.79 -9.42
CA PRO A 42 -4.84 -12.84 -10.14
C PRO A 42 -6.22 -12.43 -10.66
N THR A 43 -6.76 -11.29 -10.22
CA THR A 43 -8.06 -10.79 -10.67
C THR A 43 -8.07 -10.57 -12.19
N GLY A 44 -9.00 -11.21 -12.88
CA GLY A 44 -9.09 -11.18 -14.34
C GLY A 44 -7.99 -11.96 -15.09
N ARG A 45 -7.00 -12.52 -14.38
CA ARG A 45 -5.85 -13.24 -14.95
C ARG A 45 -5.96 -14.75 -14.70
N LYS A 46 -6.77 -15.43 -15.50
CA LYS A 46 -7.11 -16.86 -15.34
C LYS A 46 -5.89 -17.78 -15.22
N ILE A 47 -4.82 -17.52 -15.99
CA ILE A 47 -3.61 -18.34 -15.97
C ILE A 47 -2.87 -18.16 -14.64
N LEU A 48 -2.70 -16.93 -14.16
CA LEU A 48 -2.07 -16.68 -12.87
C LEU A 48 -2.88 -17.31 -11.73
N ALA A 49 -4.20 -17.14 -11.74
CA ALA A 49 -5.08 -17.73 -10.75
C ALA A 49 -4.99 -19.28 -10.75
N GLN A 50 -4.85 -19.91 -11.92
CA GLN A 50 -4.69 -21.37 -12.01
C GLN A 50 -3.31 -21.80 -11.48
N GLU A 51 -2.24 -21.11 -11.85
CA GLU A 51 -0.90 -21.40 -11.35
C GLU A 51 -0.84 -21.32 -9.82
N LEU A 52 -1.50 -20.31 -9.22
CA LEU A 52 -1.60 -20.18 -7.76
C LEU A 52 -2.39 -21.34 -7.12
N ARG A 53 -3.47 -21.83 -7.77
CA ARG A 53 -4.20 -23.03 -7.30
C ARG A 53 -3.32 -24.29 -7.34
N ASP A 54 -2.46 -24.38 -8.34
CA ASP A 54 -1.51 -25.48 -8.50
C ASP A 54 -0.25 -25.33 -7.62
N GLY A 55 -0.20 -24.28 -6.78
CA GLY A 55 0.93 -23.98 -5.92
C GLY A 55 2.18 -23.46 -6.65
N SER A 56 2.04 -23.01 -7.89
CA SER A 56 3.13 -22.44 -8.69
C SER A 56 3.24 -20.94 -8.54
N PHE A 57 4.43 -20.44 -8.22
CA PHE A 57 4.77 -19.00 -8.13
C PHE A 57 5.69 -18.54 -9.27
N ILE A 58 5.83 -19.34 -10.32
CA ILE A 58 6.72 -19.01 -11.45
C ILE A 58 6.29 -17.70 -12.10
N ARG A 59 4.99 -17.52 -12.36
CA ARG A 59 4.45 -16.30 -12.98
C ARG A 59 4.52 -15.10 -12.05
N VAL A 60 4.25 -15.28 -10.75
CA VAL A 60 4.41 -14.22 -9.75
C VAL A 60 5.84 -13.66 -9.80
N LYS A 61 6.84 -14.53 -9.78
CA LYS A 61 8.25 -14.15 -9.85
C LYS A 61 8.62 -13.48 -11.16
N ARG A 62 8.13 -14.02 -12.27
CA ARG A 62 8.35 -13.43 -13.59
C ARG A 62 7.74 -12.03 -13.69
N ASP A 63 6.46 -11.89 -13.31
CA ASP A 63 5.78 -10.59 -13.33
C ASP A 63 6.49 -9.57 -12.43
N ALA A 64 7.07 -9.99 -11.30
CA ALA A 64 7.87 -9.11 -10.45
C ALA A 64 9.11 -8.61 -11.17
N LEU A 65 9.90 -9.51 -11.78
CA LEU A 65 11.12 -9.14 -12.50
C LEU A 65 10.83 -8.26 -13.71
N ASP A 66 9.80 -8.61 -14.51
CA ASP A 66 9.38 -7.85 -15.69
C ASP A 66 8.99 -6.40 -15.31
N GLN A 67 8.28 -6.22 -14.17
CA GLN A 67 7.90 -4.89 -13.67
C GLN A 67 9.10 -4.09 -13.15
N VAL A 68 10.02 -4.73 -12.45
CA VAL A 68 11.25 -4.08 -11.97
C VAL A 68 12.10 -3.63 -13.15
N GLU A 69 12.26 -4.47 -14.18
CA GLU A 69 12.96 -4.14 -15.41
C GLU A 69 12.30 -2.98 -16.17
N ALA A 70 10.96 -2.93 -16.14
CA ALA A 70 10.18 -1.84 -16.72
C ALA A 70 10.23 -0.53 -15.90
N GLY A 71 10.88 -0.53 -14.74
CA GLY A 71 11.09 0.67 -13.92
C GLY A 71 10.10 0.87 -12.79
N ALA A 72 9.37 -0.17 -12.34
CA ALA A 72 8.55 -0.07 -11.14
C ALA A 72 9.40 0.21 -9.90
N ASP A 73 9.00 1.21 -9.14
CA ASP A 73 9.65 1.59 -7.88
C ASP A 73 9.07 0.81 -6.69
N ILE A 74 7.82 0.35 -6.79
CA ILE A 74 7.09 -0.45 -5.79
C ILE A 74 6.36 -1.56 -6.54
N LEU A 75 6.24 -2.75 -5.94
CA LEU A 75 5.40 -3.83 -6.48
C LEU A 75 4.18 -4.03 -5.59
N ASP A 76 3.01 -3.91 -6.17
CA ASP A 76 1.75 -4.23 -5.52
C ASP A 76 1.48 -5.73 -5.62
N VAL A 77 1.16 -6.35 -4.49
CA VAL A 77 1.06 -7.81 -4.36
C VAL A 77 -0.33 -8.19 -3.86
N ASN A 78 -1.12 -8.77 -4.77
CA ASN A 78 -2.43 -9.33 -4.47
C ASN A 78 -2.43 -10.83 -4.75
N MET A 79 -2.90 -11.62 -3.77
CA MET A 79 -2.99 -13.08 -3.85
C MET A 79 -4.44 -13.59 -3.77
N GLY A 80 -5.42 -12.74 -4.06
CA GLY A 80 -6.85 -13.03 -3.98
C GLY A 80 -7.32 -13.96 -5.10
N VAL A 81 -7.37 -15.25 -4.84
CA VAL A 81 -7.93 -16.26 -5.76
C VAL A 81 -9.26 -16.75 -5.21
N ALA A 82 -10.32 -16.61 -6.00
CA ALA A 82 -11.66 -17.02 -5.58
C ALA A 82 -11.68 -18.49 -5.13
N GLY A 83 -12.24 -18.73 -3.95
CA GLY A 83 -12.38 -20.05 -3.34
C GLY A 83 -11.10 -20.60 -2.68
N MET A 84 -10.07 -19.77 -2.51
CA MET A 84 -8.85 -20.15 -1.80
C MET A 84 -8.63 -19.26 -0.56
N ASP A 85 -8.00 -19.82 0.46
CA ASP A 85 -7.43 -19.05 1.56
C ASP A 85 -6.21 -18.26 1.05
N GLN A 86 -6.27 -16.94 1.20
CA GLN A 86 -5.20 -16.04 0.76
C GLN A 86 -3.98 -16.08 1.68
N THR A 87 -4.16 -16.45 2.94
CA THR A 87 -3.12 -16.36 3.97
C THR A 87 -1.84 -17.12 3.58
N PRO A 88 -1.88 -18.42 3.23
CA PRO A 88 -0.67 -19.13 2.84
C PRO A 88 -0.09 -18.66 1.50
N LEU A 89 -0.93 -18.19 0.57
CA LEU A 89 -0.46 -17.64 -0.70
C LEU A 89 0.30 -16.32 -0.48
N MET A 90 -0.26 -15.45 0.36
CA MET A 90 0.35 -14.17 0.69
C MET A 90 1.66 -14.35 1.44
N GLU A 91 1.70 -15.21 2.46
CA GLU A 91 2.92 -15.54 3.21
C GLU A 91 4.05 -15.96 2.27
N ARG A 92 3.75 -16.91 1.37
CA ARG A 92 4.73 -17.40 0.42
C ARG A 92 5.15 -16.35 -0.60
N ALA A 93 4.20 -15.55 -1.14
CA ALA A 93 4.50 -14.48 -2.06
C ALA A 93 5.45 -13.45 -1.45
N ILE A 94 5.17 -13.00 -0.24
CA ILE A 94 6.01 -12.03 0.48
C ILE A 94 7.41 -12.58 0.70
N PHE A 95 7.53 -13.84 1.14
CA PHE A 95 8.83 -14.47 1.33
C PHE A 95 9.61 -14.56 0.01
N GLU A 96 9.03 -15.15 -1.04
CA GLU A 96 9.72 -15.37 -2.32
C GLU A 96 10.08 -14.04 -3.01
N LEU A 97 9.19 -13.04 -3.00
CA LEU A 97 9.43 -11.73 -3.60
C LEU A 97 10.49 -10.94 -2.83
N SER A 98 10.46 -10.94 -1.50
CA SER A 98 11.47 -10.25 -0.68
C SER A 98 12.88 -10.80 -0.87
N MET A 99 13.00 -12.06 -1.29
CA MET A 99 14.30 -12.68 -1.61
C MET A 99 14.71 -12.43 -3.06
N LEU A 100 13.75 -12.21 -3.96
CA LEU A 100 13.98 -12.12 -5.41
C LEU A 100 14.32 -10.69 -5.85
N VAL A 101 13.64 -9.67 -5.29
CA VAL A 101 13.78 -8.28 -5.71
C VAL A 101 14.16 -7.36 -4.54
N GLU A 102 14.80 -6.24 -4.88
CA GLU A 102 15.12 -5.17 -3.91
C GLU A 102 14.00 -4.11 -3.82
N THR A 103 13.05 -4.17 -4.74
CA THR A 103 11.91 -3.24 -4.83
C THR A 103 10.99 -3.43 -3.64
N PRO A 104 10.62 -2.35 -2.90
CA PRO A 104 9.64 -2.43 -1.84
C PRO A 104 8.28 -2.95 -2.31
N LEU A 105 7.53 -3.57 -1.39
CA LEU A 105 6.23 -4.15 -1.68
C LEU A 105 5.09 -3.31 -1.09
N SER A 106 4.01 -3.24 -1.86
CA SER A 106 2.68 -2.84 -1.42
C SER A 106 1.84 -4.11 -1.22
N ILE A 107 1.14 -4.20 -0.10
CA ILE A 107 0.35 -5.37 0.28
C ILE A 107 -1.11 -5.05 -0.02
N ASP A 108 -1.63 -5.66 -1.08
CA ASP A 108 -3.00 -5.45 -1.56
C ASP A 108 -3.89 -6.64 -1.16
N THR A 109 -4.61 -6.47 -0.08
CA THR A 109 -5.63 -7.43 0.36
C THR A 109 -6.63 -6.78 1.32
N LEU A 110 -7.88 -7.23 1.25
CA LEU A 110 -8.93 -6.88 2.21
C LEU A 110 -9.05 -7.93 3.34
N ASP A 111 -8.35 -9.06 3.24
CA ASP A 111 -8.35 -10.10 4.26
C ASP A 111 -7.37 -9.73 5.38
N PRO A 112 -7.86 -9.48 6.61
CA PRO A 112 -7.00 -9.08 7.73
C PRO A 112 -5.96 -10.13 8.11
N ALA A 113 -6.26 -11.41 7.95
CA ALA A 113 -5.31 -12.49 8.27
C ALA A 113 -4.18 -12.56 7.25
N ALA A 114 -4.51 -12.44 5.95
CA ALA A 114 -3.53 -12.37 4.88
C ALA A 114 -2.67 -11.10 4.99
N MET A 115 -3.27 -9.97 5.37
CA MET A 115 -2.53 -8.72 5.62
C MET A 115 -1.57 -8.87 6.80
N GLU A 116 -2.03 -9.41 7.92
CA GLU A 116 -1.20 -9.57 9.12
C GLU A 116 -0.02 -10.51 8.86
N VAL A 117 -0.23 -11.64 8.19
CA VAL A 117 0.86 -12.57 7.86
C VAL A 117 1.87 -11.96 6.91
N ALA A 118 1.42 -11.15 5.93
CA ALA A 118 2.29 -10.41 5.04
C ALA A 118 3.17 -9.42 5.81
N LEU A 119 2.57 -8.57 6.62
CA LEU A 119 3.28 -7.56 7.40
C LEU A 119 4.27 -8.17 8.40
N LYS A 120 3.91 -9.30 9.02
CA LYS A 120 4.76 -10.03 9.96
C LYS A 120 6.01 -10.59 9.30
N ASN A 121 5.91 -11.03 8.05
CA ASN A 121 6.99 -11.69 7.33
C ASN A 121 7.78 -10.74 6.41
N TYR A 122 7.29 -9.52 6.19
CA TYR A 122 7.98 -8.56 5.33
C TYR A 122 9.18 -7.92 6.02
N PRO A 123 10.39 -8.01 5.44
CA PRO A 123 11.63 -7.57 6.10
C PRO A 123 11.90 -6.06 5.91
N GLY A 124 10.85 -5.25 5.81
CA GLY A 124 10.94 -3.82 5.59
C GLY A 124 9.71 -3.07 6.10
N ARG A 125 9.60 -1.80 5.72
CA ARG A 125 8.39 -1.01 5.94
C ARG A 125 7.53 -1.08 4.69
N ALA A 126 6.46 -1.88 4.74
CA ALA A 126 5.52 -2.06 3.63
C ALA A 126 4.62 -0.82 3.43
N LEU A 127 4.03 -0.73 2.24
CA LEU A 127 2.81 0.03 1.99
C LEU A 127 1.61 -0.91 2.13
N ILE A 128 0.60 -0.55 2.89
CA ILE A 128 -0.68 -1.26 2.92
C ILE A 128 -1.59 -0.63 1.87
N ASN A 129 -2.11 -1.44 0.97
CA ASN A 129 -3.13 -1.10 -0.02
C ASN A 129 -4.40 -1.91 0.30
N SER A 130 -5.39 -1.35 0.94
CA SER A 130 -5.58 0.02 1.38
C SER A 130 -6.58 0.08 2.55
N VAL A 131 -6.83 1.26 3.08
CA VAL A 131 -7.97 1.54 3.94
C VAL A 131 -8.94 2.45 3.21
N ASN A 132 -10.25 2.23 3.41
CA ASN A 132 -11.31 3.09 2.91
C ASN A 132 -12.16 3.67 4.06
N GLY A 133 -13.24 4.37 3.76
CA GLY A 133 -14.12 5.00 4.74
C GLY A 133 -15.06 4.05 5.49
N GLU A 134 -15.01 2.74 5.22
CA GLU A 134 -15.86 1.75 5.87
C GLU A 134 -15.34 1.40 7.27
N GLU A 135 -16.24 1.29 8.24
CA GLU A 135 -15.86 1.01 9.63
C GLU A 135 -15.09 -0.32 9.76
N GLU A 136 -15.48 -1.33 8.99
CA GLU A 136 -14.81 -2.62 8.97
C GLU A 136 -13.37 -2.48 8.48
N SER A 137 -13.14 -1.75 7.37
CA SER A 137 -11.81 -1.48 6.83
C SER A 137 -10.94 -0.73 7.85
N ILE A 138 -11.48 0.34 8.45
CA ILE A 138 -10.77 1.16 9.44
C ILE A 138 -10.35 0.33 10.65
N THR A 139 -11.29 -0.43 11.23
CA THR A 139 -11.04 -1.20 12.47
C THR A 139 -10.09 -2.37 12.29
N HIS A 140 -9.98 -2.92 11.09
CA HIS A 140 -9.05 -4.01 10.77
C HIS A 140 -7.68 -3.51 10.34
N VAL A 141 -7.64 -2.50 9.45
CA VAL A 141 -6.39 -2.11 8.78
C VAL A 141 -5.54 -1.16 9.63
N MET A 142 -6.15 -0.13 10.24
CA MET A 142 -5.37 0.88 10.97
C MET A 142 -4.60 0.33 12.17
N PRO A 143 -5.15 -0.61 12.99
CA PRO A 143 -4.37 -1.26 14.04
C PRO A 143 -3.18 -2.04 13.51
N LEU A 144 -3.30 -2.72 12.36
CA LEU A 144 -2.20 -3.44 11.73
C LEU A 144 -1.13 -2.47 11.22
N ALA A 145 -1.53 -1.39 10.52
CA ALA A 145 -0.60 -0.36 10.08
C ALA A 145 0.22 0.19 11.25
N LYS A 146 -0.45 0.51 12.37
CA LYS A 146 0.21 1.00 13.59
C LYS A 146 1.14 -0.03 14.20
N ARG A 147 0.67 -1.26 14.35
CA ARG A 147 1.41 -2.37 15.00
C ARG A 147 2.69 -2.71 14.28
N TYR A 148 2.66 -2.75 12.95
CA TYR A 148 3.78 -3.14 12.11
C TYR A 148 4.57 -1.93 11.56
N GLY A 149 4.14 -0.70 11.88
CA GLY A 149 4.81 0.53 11.43
C GLY A 149 4.75 0.72 9.91
N ALA A 150 3.74 0.16 9.25
CA ALA A 150 3.58 0.25 7.80
C ALA A 150 3.10 1.63 7.37
N ALA A 151 3.39 2.04 6.14
CA ALA A 151 2.71 3.14 5.47
C ALA A 151 1.33 2.67 5.00
N LEU A 152 0.36 3.58 4.94
CA LEU A 152 -1.03 3.26 4.68
C LEU A 152 -1.59 4.11 3.54
N LEU A 153 -2.06 3.46 2.50
CA LEU A 153 -2.80 4.10 1.40
C LEU A 153 -4.27 4.26 1.82
N CYS A 154 -4.75 5.50 1.79
CA CYS A 154 -6.11 5.89 2.15
C CYS A 154 -6.92 6.20 0.89
N LEU A 155 -8.02 5.48 0.69
CA LEU A 155 -8.92 5.68 -0.44
C LEU A 155 -10.21 6.36 0.05
N PRO A 156 -10.61 7.52 -0.50
CA PRO A 156 -11.86 8.18 -0.15
C PRO A 156 -13.05 7.48 -0.84
N LEU A 157 -13.25 6.20 -0.51
CA LEU A 157 -14.37 5.36 -0.90
C LEU A 157 -15.21 5.00 0.32
N SER A 158 -16.52 4.88 0.14
CA SER A 158 -17.44 4.34 1.15
C SER A 158 -18.54 3.54 0.47
N SER A 159 -18.86 2.37 1.01
CA SER A 159 -19.86 1.45 0.45
C SER A 159 -19.56 1.02 -1.01
N GLY A 160 -18.27 0.95 -1.36
CA GLY A 160 -17.83 0.63 -2.71
C GLY A 160 -17.97 1.76 -3.73
N ASP A 161 -18.53 2.90 -3.33
CA ASP A 161 -18.79 4.03 -4.22
C ASP A 161 -17.81 5.17 -3.97
N LEU A 162 -17.40 5.80 -5.08
CA LEU A 162 -16.64 7.03 -5.07
C LEU A 162 -17.60 8.22 -5.02
N PRO A 163 -17.48 9.13 -4.03
CA PRO A 163 -18.29 10.33 -4.00
C PRO A 163 -18.15 11.12 -5.31
N GLU A 164 -19.27 11.54 -5.88
CA GLU A 164 -19.29 12.28 -7.15
C GLU A 164 -18.67 13.67 -7.03
N LYS A 165 -18.93 14.34 -5.89
CA LYS A 165 -18.46 15.71 -5.66
C LYS A 165 -17.09 15.72 -5.01
N ALA A 166 -16.27 16.69 -5.41
CA ALA A 166 -14.94 16.86 -4.86
C ALA A 166 -14.98 17.17 -3.36
N GLU A 167 -15.94 17.97 -2.91
CA GLU A 167 -16.12 18.34 -1.50
C GLU A 167 -16.40 17.12 -0.62
N ASP A 168 -17.24 16.21 -1.11
CA ASP A 168 -17.59 14.98 -0.40
C ASP A 168 -16.39 14.01 -0.32
N ARG A 169 -15.55 13.98 -1.37
CA ARG A 169 -14.27 13.21 -1.35
C ARG A 169 -13.29 13.78 -0.34
N VAL A 170 -13.15 15.10 -0.30
CA VAL A 170 -12.28 15.77 0.67
C VAL A 170 -12.76 15.49 2.08
N ALA A 171 -14.06 15.66 2.36
CA ALA A 171 -14.64 15.37 3.68
C ALA A 171 -14.42 13.92 4.11
N LEU A 172 -14.57 12.96 3.19
CA LEU A 172 -14.33 11.55 3.48
C LEU A 172 -12.84 11.27 3.73
N ALA A 173 -11.94 11.85 2.92
CA ALA A 173 -10.51 11.75 3.13
C ALA A 173 -10.08 12.32 4.49
N GLU A 174 -10.59 13.49 4.87
CA GLU A 174 -10.35 14.09 6.19
C GLU A 174 -10.85 13.19 7.32
N SER A 175 -12.03 12.57 7.15
CA SER A 175 -12.56 11.62 8.12
C SER A 175 -11.63 10.43 8.32
N ILE A 176 -11.14 9.81 7.22
CA ILE A 176 -10.21 8.68 7.27
C ILE A 176 -8.90 9.09 7.97
N VAL A 177 -8.33 10.25 7.61
CA VAL A 177 -7.10 10.77 8.21
C VAL A 177 -7.27 11.02 9.71
N ASN A 178 -8.37 11.65 10.13
CA ASN A 178 -8.64 11.90 11.55
C ASN A 178 -8.81 10.58 12.34
N ARG A 179 -9.42 9.57 11.73
CA ARG A 179 -9.49 8.22 12.32
C ARG A 179 -8.10 7.61 12.47
N ALA A 180 -7.25 7.72 11.45
CA ALA A 180 -5.87 7.23 11.49
C ALA A 180 -5.06 7.87 12.62
N TYR A 181 -5.22 9.18 12.85
CA TYR A 181 -4.61 9.87 13.99
C TYR A 181 -5.13 9.34 15.33
N GLY A 182 -6.41 9.00 15.41
CA GLY A 182 -7.01 8.34 16.59
C GLY A 182 -6.37 6.99 16.91
N TYR A 183 -5.90 6.26 15.90
CA TYR A 183 -5.11 5.02 16.06
C TYR A 183 -3.61 5.28 16.30
N GLY A 184 -3.18 6.54 16.32
CA GLY A 184 -1.80 6.95 16.61
C GLY A 184 -0.88 6.89 15.39
N LEU A 185 -1.43 6.79 14.17
CA LEU A 185 -0.69 6.99 12.93
C LEU A 185 -0.32 8.47 12.80
N GLN A 186 0.74 8.76 12.08
CA GLN A 186 1.24 10.12 11.88
C GLN A 186 1.04 10.54 10.41
N PRO A 187 1.09 11.84 10.09
CA PRO A 187 0.94 12.31 8.71
C PRO A 187 1.85 11.61 7.71
N HIS A 188 3.10 11.32 8.12
CA HIS A 188 4.09 10.63 7.28
C HIS A 188 3.89 9.10 7.19
N ASP A 189 2.87 8.57 7.84
CA ASP A 189 2.44 7.18 7.67
C ASP A 189 1.37 7.06 6.57
N LEU A 190 0.75 8.18 6.13
CA LEU A 190 -0.43 8.19 5.29
C LEU A 190 -0.13 8.68 3.88
N LEU A 191 -0.70 7.98 2.91
CA LEU A 191 -0.80 8.41 1.51
C LEU A 191 -2.27 8.49 1.13
N LEU A 192 -2.66 9.54 0.42
CA LEU A 192 -4.02 9.71 -0.09
C LEU A 192 -4.03 9.46 -1.60
N ASP A 193 -4.87 8.54 -2.04
CA ASP A 193 -5.18 8.36 -3.46
C ASP A 193 -6.55 9.00 -3.75
N PRO A 194 -6.60 10.11 -4.49
CA PRO A 194 -7.85 10.79 -4.82
C PRO A 194 -8.69 10.03 -5.84
N LEU A 195 -8.24 8.87 -6.34
CA LEU A 195 -8.92 8.00 -7.30
C LEU A 195 -9.24 8.75 -8.62
N VAL A 196 -8.20 9.02 -9.39
CA VAL A 196 -8.35 9.59 -10.73
C VAL A 196 -8.81 8.50 -11.69
N LEU A 197 -10.09 8.58 -12.10
CA LEU A 197 -10.67 7.63 -13.04
C LEU A 197 -10.38 8.03 -14.50
N THR A 198 -10.37 7.02 -15.39
CA THR A 198 -10.19 7.28 -16.83
C THR A 198 -11.38 8.05 -17.40
N LEU A 199 -11.15 8.90 -18.41
CA LEU A 199 -12.21 9.63 -19.11
C LEU A 199 -13.29 8.70 -19.70
N ALA A 200 -12.93 7.47 -20.06
CA ALA A 200 -13.82 6.48 -20.62
C ALA A 200 -14.76 5.81 -19.59
N SER A 201 -14.54 6.02 -18.29
CA SER A 201 -15.36 5.40 -17.23
C SER A 201 -16.74 6.06 -17.05
N GLY A 202 -17.01 7.19 -17.71
CA GLY A 202 -18.26 7.95 -17.55
C GLY A 202 -18.45 8.59 -16.18
N ALA A 203 -17.52 8.38 -15.25
CA ALA A 203 -17.51 9.06 -13.97
C ALA A 203 -17.18 10.55 -14.17
N ALA A 204 -17.85 11.42 -13.42
CA ALA A 204 -17.57 12.83 -13.43
C ALA A 204 -16.10 13.09 -13.17
N VAL A 205 -15.39 13.58 -14.17
CA VAL A 205 -13.99 13.94 -14.04
C VAL A 205 -13.93 15.14 -13.12
N SER A 206 -13.31 14.99 -11.95
CA SER A 206 -13.01 16.12 -11.10
C SER A 206 -11.92 16.96 -11.77
N TYR A 207 -12.34 17.96 -12.51
CA TYR A 207 -11.42 18.99 -12.94
C TYR A 207 -11.09 19.84 -11.71
N THR A 208 -9.89 19.72 -11.24
CA THR A 208 -9.29 20.75 -10.40
C THR A 208 -8.93 21.92 -11.29
N HIS A 209 -9.64 23.00 -11.13
CA HIS A 209 -9.24 24.30 -11.64
C HIS A 209 -8.16 24.91 -10.75
#